data_5d5211276705c61b1119e55751e84670
#
_entry.id   5d5211276705c61b1119e55751e84670
#
_cell.length_a   1.000
_cell.length_b   1.000
_cell.length_c   1.000
_cell.angle_alpha   90.00
_cell.angle_beta   90.00
_cell.angle_gamma   90.00
#
_symmetry.space_group_name_H-M   'P 1'
#
loop_
_entity.id
_entity.type
_entity.pdbx_description
1 polymer ?
#
loop_
_entity_poly.entity_id
_entity_poly.type
_entity_poly.pdbx_seq_one_letter_code
_entity_poly.pdbx_strand_id
1 'polypeptide(L)'
;MEPTKFDEKYAAIRRAIIEQRFSSLNDMQQEAVYQTQGPLLILAGAGSGKTTVLINRIINILKFGEGRDSKLAPNWATEDDLMFLAEYLTDPKPENRAQAEQLCAVNPARPWQVIAITFTNKAARELRERLERALDDAEAASQVWAYTFHTACLRILRKHMELLGFEKPFTIYDEDDKKRVITNVMKKLRLDPKVFDPRAVMSMISRAKDKLMTPRQFDEEARGDYYREKVSDIYRDYEKAMRKACALDFDDIIMKTVLLLQKYPDVLELYQRQFHYVLVDEYQDTNYAQYVLTSLLAGYYENICVVGDDDQSIYKFRGATITNILEFEKQFKDAKTIRLEQNYRSTGNILNAANEVIRNNMGRKGKTLWTDHGDGAKICLHQSGNQESEAEYIADTIKEGVEEGRSWSDYAILYRNNVLSDNVAAAFIRAGIPYHVYKGRDYFSRAEVKDMFAYLWLLENPADELRLRRIINTPTRKIGDKSVETAMQLAVDNGTTLYDVVCHASRYPVLSRTASAMEKFGEMMENLRKLREFVSLSELYDELMDKSGYIRALQLKGGVEEESRIEHIEELKSYIVDYENKTDTPSLGDFLENMALYTDADQSGDDDEAVTMMTMHSAKGLEFPV
;
A
#
# COMPACT_ATOMS: atom_id res chain seq x y z
N MET A 1 30.40 -8.16 -34.29
CA MET A 1 30.46 -9.23 -35.32
C MET A 1 29.25 -9.07 -36.21
N GLU A 2 29.38 -9.22 -37.50
CA GLU A 2 28.21 -9.32 -38.40
C GLU A 2 27.53 -10.67 -38.18
N PRO A 3 26.17 -10.72 -38.12
CA PRO A 3 25.44 -11.96 -37.94
C PRO A 3 25.73 -12.97 -39.05
N THR A 4 25.91 -14.23 -38.70
CA THR A 4 26.01 -15.34 -39.65
C THR A 4 24.61 -15.72 -40.16
N LYS A 5 24.53 -16.56 -41.21
CA LYS A 5 23.23 -17.12 -41.66
C LYS A 5 22.55 -17.97 -40.61
N PHE A 6 23.30 -18.58 -39.70
CA PHE A 6 22.76 -19.29 -38.55
C PHE A 6 22.13 -18.31 -37.54
N ASP A 7 22.84 -17.23 -37.21
CA ASP A 7 22.35 -16.19 -36.34
C ASP A 7 21.05 -15.57 -36.85
N GLU A 8 20.98 -15.25 -38.15
CA GLU A 8 19.77 -14.67 -38.74
C GLU A 8 18.57 -15.60 -38.64
N LYS A 9 18.73 -16.90 -38.92
CA LYS A 9 17.67 -17.89 -38.82
C LYS A 9 17.23 -18.08 -37.34
N TYR A 10 18.22 -18.21 -36.46
CA TYR A 10 17.94 -18.39 -35.02
C TYR A 10 17.21 -17.19 -34.45
N ALA A 11 17.66 -15.98 -34.73
CA ALA A 11 17.02 -14.75 -34.29
C ALA A 11 15.58 -14.61 -34.82
N ALA A 12 15.34 -14.98 -36.09
CA ALA A 12 14.00 -14.94 -36.67
C ALA A 12 13.03 -15.92 -35.99
N ILE A 13 13.44 -17.17 -35.76
CA ILE A 13 12.61 -18.19 -35.11
C ILE A 13 12.39 -17.82 -33.65
N ARG A 14 13.43 -17.43 -32.90
CA ARG A 14 13.35 -16.95 -31.53
C ARG A 14 12.36 -15.81 -31.39
N ARG A 15 12.46 -14.82 -32.27
CA ARG A 15 11.54 -13.67 -32.28
C ARG A 15 10.11 -14.12 -32.51
N ALA A 16 9.86 -15.01 -33.46
CA ALA A 16 8.52 -15.52 -33.74
C ALA A 16 7.92 -16.28 -32.54
N ILE A 17 8.72 -17.09 -31.83
CA ILE A 17 8.29 -17.79 -30.60
C ILE A 17 7.92 -16.79 -29.49
N ILE A 18 8.75 -15.76 -29.27
CA ILE A 18 8.46 -14.73 -28.26
C ILE A 18 7.20 -13.95 -28.65
N GLU A 19 7.03 -13.57 -29.92
CA GLU A 19 5.83 -12.87 -30.39
C GLU A 19 4.58 -13.76 -30.29
N GLN A 20 4.68 -15.05 -30.60
CA GLN A 20 3.60 -16.02 -30.41
C GLN A 20 3.16 -16.13 -28.93
N ARG A 21 4.10 -16.05 -27.98
CA ARG A 21 3.83 -16.09 -26.54
C ARG A 21 2.93 -14.95 -26.08
N PHE A 22 3.03 -13.78 -26.70
CA PHE A 22 2.29 -12.57 -26.38
C PHE A 22 1.22 -12.21 -27.42
N SER A 23 0.83 -13.15 -28.29
CA SER A 23 -0.11 -12.92 -29.39
C SER A 23 -1.54 -12.57 -28.96
N SER A 24 -1.91 -12.83 -27.69
CA SER A 24 -3.20 -12.42 -27.14
C SER A 24 -3.30 -10.92 -26.84
N LEU A 25 -2.17 -10.20 -26.86
CA LEU A 25 -2.11 -8.75 -26.66
C LEU A 25 -2.29 -8.02 -27.98
N ASN A 26 -2.88 -6.82 -27.95
CA ASN A 26 -2.91 -5.95 -29.13
C ASN A 26 -1.52 -5.34 -29.44
N ASP A 27 -1.38 -4.72 -30.61
CA ASP A 27 -0.09 -4.22 -31.09
C ASP A 27 0.58 -3.24 -30.13
N MET A 28 -0.17 -2.30 -29.53
CA MET A 28 0.36 -1.33 -28.57
C MET A 28 0.77 -1.97 -27.24
N GLN A 29 0.01 -2.96 -26.79
CA GLN A 29 0.35 -3.74 -25.61
C GLN A 29 1.60 -4.59 -25.85
N GLN A 30 1.72 -5.23 -27.02
CA GLN A 30 2.92 -5.97 -27.43
C GLN A 30 4.14 -5.06 -27.49
N GLU A 31 4.01 -3.88 -28.10
CA GLU A 31 5.09 -2.90 -28.16
C GLU A 31 5.58 -2.50 -26.75
N ALA A 32 4.66 -2.27 -25.82
CA ALA A 32 4.99 -1.97 -24.43
C ALA A 32 5.66 -3.14 -23.69
N VAL A 33 5.29 -4.38 -23.99
CA VAL A 33 5.92 -5.59 -23.43
C VAL A 33 7.32 -5.79 -23.98
N TYR A 34 7.54 -5.53 -25.28
CA TYR A 34 8.83 -5.77 -25.94
C TYR A 34 9.88 -4.70 -25.67
N GLN A 35 9.50 -3.48 -25.33
CA GLN A 35 10.43 -2.40 -25.00
C GLN A 35 11.07 -2.62 -23.62
N THR A 36 12.01 -3.55 -23.48
CA THR A 36 12.61 -3.93 -22.19
C THR A 36 13.62 -2.92 -21.66
N GLN A 37 14.34 -2.22 -22.51
CA GLN A 37 15.43 -1.32 -22.15
C GLN A 37 15.02 0.15 -22.24
N GLY A 38 15.58 0.98 -21.34
CA GLY A 38 15.39 2.43 -21.28
C GLY A 38 14.07 2.87 -20.63
N PRO A 39 13.88 4.18 -20.45
CA PRO A 39 12.70 4.75 -19.82
C PRO A 39 11.46 4.59 -20.70
N LEU A 40 10.36 4.09 -20.12
CA LEU A 40 9.09 3.87 -20.82
C LEU A 40 7.94 4.47 -20.02
N LEU A 41 7.14 5.32 -20.68
CA LEU A 41 5.86 5.80 -20.20
C LEU A 41 4.73 5.08 -20.95
N ILE A 42 3.86 4.39 -20.22
CA ILE A 42 2.65 3.78 -20.74
C ILE A 42 1.46 4.62 -20.29
N LEU A 43 0.91 5.43 -21.22
CA LEU A 43 -0.31 6.18 -21.01
C LEU A 43 -1.50 5.28 -21.33
N ALA A 44 -2.13 4.74 -20.30
CA ALA A 44 -3.12 3.70 -20.44
C ALA A 44 -4.47 4.17 -19.91
N GLY A 45 -5.49 4.17 -20.75
CA GLY A 45 -6.85 4.51 -20.34
C GLY A 45 -7.47 3.50 -19.38
N ALA A 46 -8.63 3.85 -18.81
CA ALA A 46 -9.42 2.92 -18.01
C ALA A 46 -9.73 1.65 -18.82
N GLY A 47 -9.63 0.47 -18.22
CA GLY A 47 -9.95 -0.80 -18.86
C GLY A 47 -9.10 -1.19 -20.08
N SER A 48 -7.94 -0.54 -20.29
CA SER A 48 -7.05 -0.83 -21.42
C SER A 48 -6.04 -1.95 -21.16
N GLY A 49 -6.13 -2.65 -20.04
CA GLY A 49 -5.24 -3.75 -19.68
C GLY A 49 -3.90 -3.32 -19.10
N LYS A 50 -3.81 -2.19 -18.37
CA LYS A 50 -2.60 -1.71 -17.68
C LYS A 50 -1.85 -2.81 -16.94
N THR A 51 -2.53 -3.48 -16.03
CA THR A 51 -1.96 -4.56 -15.21
C THR A 51 -1.53 -5.75 -16.06
N THR A 52 -2.29 -6.10 -17.09
CA THR A 52 -1.94 -7.17 -18.04
C THR A 52 -0.63 -6.87 -18.76
N VAL A 53 -0.45 -5.64 -19.25
CA VAL A 53 0.80 -5.22 -19.90
C VAL A 53 1.96 -5.25 -18.91
N LEU A 54 1.77 -4.74 -17.70
CA LEU A 54 2.82 -4.73 -16.67
C LEU A 54 3.30 -6.15 -16.33
N ILE A 55 2.36 -7.09 -16.13
CA ILE A 55 2.67 -8.50 -15.85
C ILE A 55 3.40 -9.15 -17.01
N ASN A 56 2.87 -9.02 -18.24
CA ASN A 56 3.51 -9.62 -19.42
C ASN A 56 4.89 -9.02 -19.71
N ARG A 57 5.09 -7.74 -19.40
CA ARG A 57 6.41 -7.10 -19.47
C ARG A 57 7.39 -7.72 -18.47
N ILE A 58 6.97 -7.93 -17.21
CA ILE A 58 7.81 -8.61 -16.21
C ILE A 58 8.14 -10.04 -16.67
N ILE A 59 7.16 -10.78 -17.18
CA ILE A 59 7.37 -12.12 -17.72
C ILE A 59 8.39 -12.09 -18.86
N ASN A 60 8.26 -11.16 -19.80
CA ASN A 60 9.21 -11.00 -20.91
C ASN A 60 10.63 -10.73 -20.41
N ILE A 61 10.78 -9.83 -19.43
CA ILE A 61 12.07 -9.50 -18.81
C ILE A 61 12.69 -10.72 -18.11
N LEU A 62 11.89 -11.50 -17.37
CA LEU A 62 12.38 -12.63 -16.60
C LEU A 62 12.64 -13.88 -17.45
N LYS A 63 11.83 -14.13 -18.48
CA LYS A 63 11.94 -15.33 -19.31
C LYS A 63 12.86 -15.13 -20.51
N PHE A 64 12.78 -13.97 -21.17
CA PHE A 64 13.45 -13.75 -22.46
C PHE A 64 14.50 -12.63 -22.44
N GLY A 65 14.38 -11.67 -21.52
CA GLY A 65 15.29 -10.52 -21.44
C GLY A 65 15.34 -9.73 -22.75
N GLU A 66 16.51 -9.74 -23.42
CA GLU A 66 16.76 -9.09 -24.70
C GLU A 66 16.53 -10.03 -25.91
N GLY A 67 15.96 -11.23 -25.66
CA GLY A 67 15.86 -12.31 -26.62
C GLY A 67 15.18 -11.92 -27.94
N ARG A 68 14.11 -11.09 -27.88
CA ARG A 68 13.36 -10.68 -29.06
C ARG A 68 14.20 -9.85 -30.07
N ASP A 69 15.01 -8.93 -29.55
CA ASP A 69 15.71 -7.93 -30.35
C ASP A 69 17.18 -8.29 -30.60
N SER A 70 17.70 -9.33 -29.94
CA SER A 70 19.05 -9.84 -30.16
C SER A 70 19.19 -10.43 -31.55
N LYS A 71 20.28 -10.05 -32.27
CA LYS A 71 20.59 -10.49 -33.63
C LYS A 71 21.47 -11.73 -33.67
N LEU A 72 22.05 -12.12 -32.53
CA LEU A 72 23.00 -13.22 -32.45
C LEU A 72 22.38 -14.43 -31.76
N ALA A 73 22.68 -15.62 -32.24
CA ALA A 73 22.41 -16.86 -31.51
C ALA A 73 23.32 -16.92 -30.26
N PRO A 74 22.93 -17.62 -29.18
CA PRO A 74 23.83 -17.92 -28.08
C PRO A 74 25.05 -18.71 -28.58
N ASN A 75 26.25 -18.44 -28.04
CA ASN A 75 27.50 -19.09 -28.48
C ASN A 75 27.51 -20.62 -28.35
N TRP A 76 26.64 -21.15 -27.54
CA TRP A 76 26.47 -22.59 -27.29
C TRP A 76 25.33 -23.21 -28.12
N ALA A 77 24.55 -22.42 -28.85
CA ALA A 77 23.43 -22.92 -29.66
C ALA A 77 23.93 -23.74 -30.88
N THR A 78 23.23 -24.82 -31.14
CA THR A 78 23.54 -25.79 -32.21
C THR A 78 22.48 -25.80 -33.31
N GLU A 79 22.75 -26.50 -34.41
CA GLU A 79 21.74 -26.73 -35.46
C GLU A 79 20.55 -27.58 -34.93
N ASP A 80 20.79 -28.47 -33.97
CA ASP A 80 19.73 -29.27 -33.35
C ASP A 80 18.80 -28.38 -32.51
N ASP A 81 19.34 -27.38 -31.79
CA ASP A 81 18.54 -26.38 -31.07
C ASP A 81 17.70 -25.54 -32.03
N LEU A 82 18.27 -25.17 -33.18
CA LEU A 82 17.56 -24.42 -34.22
C LEU A 82 16.39 -25.25 -34.78
N MET A 83 16.62 -26.55 -35.06
CA MET A 83 15.58 -27.47 -35.52
C MET A 83 14.48 -27.65 -34.46
N PHE A 84 14.86 -27.83 -33.21
CA PHE A 84 13.90 -27.91 -32.09
C PHE A 84 13.03 -26.65 -31.99
N LEU A 85 13.62 -25.47 -32.05
CA LEU A 85 12.87 -24.21 -32.02
C LEU A 85 11.94 -24.05 -33.23
N ALA A 86 12.37 -24.50 -34.42
CA ALA A 86 11.54 -24.48 -35.63
C ALA A 86 10.34 -25.44 -35.52
N GLU A 87 10.54 -26.63 -34.92
CA GLU A 87 9.47 -27.58 -34.64
C GLU A 87 8.52 -27.00 -33.59
N TYR A 88 9.05 -26.46 -32.48
CA TYR A 88 8.23 -25.85 -31.44
C TYR A 88 7.37 -24.68 -31.94
N LEU A 89 7.90 -23.85 -32.83
CA LEU A 89 7.14 -22.73 -33.42
C LEU A 89 5.90 -23.23 -34.19
N THR A 90 5.99 -24.39 -34.85
CA THR A 90 4.89 -24.95 -35.63
C THR A 90 3.93 -25.82 -34.82
N ASP A 91 4.43 -26.52 -33.79
CA ASP A 91 3.66 -27.38 -32.88
C ASP A 91 4.09 -27.15 -31.42
N PRO A 92 3.58 -26.09 -30.75
CA PRO A 92 4.01 -25.68 -29.41
C PRO A 92 3.46 -26.63 -28.33
N LYS A 93 4.13 -27.75 -28.13
CA LYS A 93 3.78 -28.72 -27.09
C LYS A 93 4.12 -28.18 -25.69
N PRO A 94 3.21 -28.31 -24.71
CA PRO A 94 3.43 -27.83 -23.35
C PRO A 94 4.70 -28.37 -22.68
N GLU A 95 5.04 -29.65 -22.90
CA GLU A 95 6.24 -30.29 -22.35
C GLU A 95 7.55 -29.68 -22.86
N ASN A 96 7.55 -29.10 -24.06
CA ASN A 96 8.72 -28.51 -24.71
C ASN A 96 8.88 -27.01 -24.40
N ARG A 97 7.89 -26.41 -23.72
CA ARG A 97 7.84 -24.97 -23.50
C ARG A 97 9.02 -24.45 -22.70
N ALA A 98 9.35 -25.08 -21.59
CA ALA A 98 10.46 -24.65 -20.72
C ALA A 98 11.80 -24.61 -21.47
N GLN A 99 12.07 -25.64 -22.29
CA GLN A 99 13.28 -25.73 -23.11
C GLN A 99 13.27 -24.65 -24.20
N ALA A 100 12.14 -24.42 -24.88
CA ALA A 100 12.03 -23.39 -25.90
C ALA A 100 12.22 -21.98 -25.29
N GLU A 101 11.61 -21.68 -24.14
CA GLU A 101 11.80 -20.42 -23.43
C GLU A 101 13.28 -20.20 -23.05
N GLN A 102 13.97 -21.25 -22.55
CA GLN A 102 15.38 -21.18 -22.20
C GLN A 102 16.27 -20.91 -23.42
N LEU A 103 16.02 -21.59 -24.53
CA LEU A 103 16.75 -21.36 -25.80
C LEU A 103 16.51 -19.96 -26.38
N CYS A 104 15.34 -19.37 -26.14
CA CYS A 104 14.99 -18.02 -26.57
C CYS A 104 15.54 -16.92 -25.65
N ALA A 105 16.03 -17.25 -24.47
CA ALA A 105 16.49 -16.27 -23.49
C ALA A 105 17.84 -15.64 -23.87
N VAL A 106 17.93 -14.31 -23.72
CA VAL A 106 19.19 -13.54 -23.84
C VAL A 106 19.24 -12.55 -22.70
N ASN A 107 20.23 -12.68 -21.82
CA ASN A 107 20.36 -11.83 -20.63
C ASN A 107 19.06 -11.65 -19.84
N PRO A 108 18.32 -12.73 -19.51
CA PRO A 108 17.10 -12.58 -18.74
C PRO A 108 17.42 -12.06 -17.32
N ALA A 109 16.58 -11.18 -16.81
CA ALA A 109 16.74 -10.68 -15.46
C ALA A 109 16.42 -11.77 -14.44
N ARG A 110 17.08 -11.71 -13.30
CA ARG A 110 16.73 -12.54 -12.16
C ARG A 110 15.55 -11.90 -11.40
N PRO A 111 14.65 -12.68 -10.76
CA PRO A 111 13.46 -12.15 -10.10
C PRO A 111 13.74 -10.99 -9.13
N TRP A 112 14.78 -11.09 -8.31
CA TRP A 112 15.15 -10.04 -7.34
C TRP A 112 15.73 -8.76 -7.97
N GLN A 113 15.98 -8.75 -9.28
CA GLN A 113 16.42 -7.58 -10.03
C GLN A 113 15.26 -6.72 -10.53
N VAL A 114 14.02 -7.15 -10.27
CA VAL A 114 12.81 -6.46 -10.68
C VAL A 114 12.08 -5.94 -9.44
N ILE A 115 11.82 -4.63 -9.42
CA ILE A 115 10.91 -4.01 -8.44
C ILE A 115 9.68 -3.47 -9.18
N ALA A 116 8.49 -3.86 -8.73
CA ALA A 116 7.20 -3.43 -9.24
C ALA A 116 6.40 -2.79 -8.09
N ILE A 117 6.18 -1.49 -8.18
CA ILE A 117 5.57 -0.70 -7.11
C ILE A 117 4.13 -0.38 -7.48
N THR A 118 3.22 -0.63 -6.53
CA THR A 118 1.78 -0.33 -6.64
C THR A 118 1.31 0.58 -5.50
N PHE A 119 0.05 1.04 -5.55
CA PHE A 119 -0.52 1.90 -4.50
C PHE A 119 -1.26 1.14 -3.40
N THR A 120 -1.77 -0.07 -3.69
CA THR A 120 -2.56 -0.86 -2.73
C THR A 120 -1.97 -2.25 -2.54
N ASN A 121 -2.16 -2.80 -1.35
CA ASN A 121 -1.74 -4.17 -1.05
C ASN A 121 -2.50 -5.19 -1.90
N LYS A 122 -3.79 -4.94 -2.19
CA LYS A 122 -4.59 -5.76 -3.11
C LYS A 122 -3.93 -5.85 -4.49
N ALA A 123 -3.54 -4.70 -5.08
CA ALA A 123 -2.86 -4.69 -6.38
C ALA A 123 -1.50 -5.40 -6.34
N ALA A 124 -0.73 -5.23 -5.26
CA ALA A 124 0.55 -5.91 -5.08
C ALA A 124 0.38 -7.44 -4.93
N ARG A 125 -0.67 -7.88 -4.22
CA ARG A 125 -1.02 -9.30 -4.08
C ARG A 125 -1.47 -9.88 -5.41
N GLU A 126 -2.39 -9.23 -6.11
CA GLU A 126 -2.87 -9.65 -7.43
C GLU A 126 -1.72 -9.76 -8.45
N LEU A 127 -0.79 -8.81 -8.43
CA LEU A 127 0.41 -8.84 -9.26
C LEU A 127 1.25 -10.10 -8.97
N ARG A 128 1.49 -10.43 -7.70
CA ARG A 128 2.25 -11.63 -7.31
C ARG A 128 1.54 -12.92 -7.73
N GLU A 129 0.25 -13.05 -7.45
CA GLU A 129 -0.53 -14.23 -7.81
C GLU A 129 -0.59 -14.47 -9.33
N ARG A 130 -0.68 -13.38 -10.11
CA ARG A 130 -0.64 -13.47 -11.57
C ARG A 130 0.75 -13.82 -12.09
N LEU A 131 1.82 -13.31 -11.46
CA LEU A 131 3.20 -13.67 -11.78
C LEU A 131 3.47 -15.15 -11.45
N GLU A 132 3.04 -15.63 -10.29
CA GLU A 132 3.17 -17.04 -9.88
C GLU A 132 2.54 -17.98 -10.92
N ARG A 133 1.28 -17.71 -11.30
CA ARG A 133 0.58 -18.49 -12.33
C ARG A 133 1.26 -18.43 -13.70
N ALA A 134 1.84 -17.30 -14.07
CA ALA A 134 2.41 -17.09 -15.40
C ALA A 134 3.85 -17.60 -15.53
N LEU A 135 4.62 -17.61 -14.43
CA LEU A 135 5.99 -18.13 -14.37
C LEU A 135 6.01 -19.64 -14.13
N ASP A 136 4.93 -20.20 -13.61
CA ASP A 136 4.84 -21.59 -13.14
C ASP A 136 5.94 -21.94 -12.11
N ASP A 137 6.32 -20.91 -11.31
CA ASP A 137 7.39 -20.96 -10.32
C ASP A 137 7.09 -19.98 -9.18
N ALA A 138 6.53 -20.50 -8.08
CA ALA A 138 6.15 -19.69 -6.91
C ALA A 138 7.39 -19.07 -6.23
N GLU A 139 8.53 -19.77 -6.21
CA GLU A 139 9.75 -19.24 -5.60
C GLU A 139 10.28 -18.05 -6.40
N ALA A 140 10.38 -18.16 -7.71
CA ALA A 140 10.77 -17.05 -8.57
C ALA A 140 9.81 -15.85 -8.45
N ALA A 141 8.50 -16.09 -8.42
CA ALA A 141 7.51 -15.04 -8.26
C ALA A 141 7.64 -14.31 -6.91
N SER A 142 7.93 -15.03 -5.83
CA SER A 142 8.11 -14.46 -4.49
C SER A 142 9.34 -13.56 -4.37
N GLN A 143 10.36 -13.78 -5.17
CA GLN A 143 11.59 -12.99 -5.19
C GLN A 143 11.45 -11.66 -5.96
N VAL A 144 10.43 -11.50 -6.80
CA VAL A 144 10.12 -10.19 -7.41
C VAL A 144 9.63 -9.24 -6.33
N TRP A 145 10.22 -8.02 -6.29
CA TRP A 145 9.79 -7.02 -5.32
C TRP A 145 8.47 -6.36 -5.75
N ALA A 146 7.37 -7.11 -5.69
CA ALA A 146 6.03 -6.61 -5.98
C ALA A 146 5.36 -6.10 -4.70
N TYR A 147 5.49 -4.80 -4.40
CA TYR A 147 5.09 -4.18 -3.14
C TYR A 147 4.43 -2.82 -3.35
N THR A 148 3.77 -2.31 -2.29
CA THR A 148 3.39 -0.89 -2.23
C THR A 148 4.62 -0.01 -1.96
N PHE A 149 4.52 1.31 -2.23
CA PHE A 149 5.57 2.26 -1.88
C PHE A 149 6.02 2.12 -0.43
N HIS A 150 5.06 2.06 0.51
CA HIS A 150 5.37 1.97 1.93
C HIS A 150 6.04 0.65 2.30
N THR A 151 5.54 -0.47 1.80
CA THR A 151 6.15 -1.79 2.07
C THR A 151 7.58 -1.88 1.53
N ALA A 152 7.83 -1.40 0.32
CA ALA A 152 9.17 -1.36 -0.26
C ALA A 152 10.12 -0.49 0.57
N CYS A 153 9.67 0.69 1.00
CA CYS A 153 10.43 1.59 1.86
C CYS A 153 10.73 0.98 3.23
N LEU A 154 9.75 0.33 3.87
CA LEU A 154 9.95 -0.33 5.16
C LEU A 154 11.01 -1.43 5.08
N ARG A 155 11.02 -2.24 4.02
CA ARG A 155 12.05 -3.27 3.81
C ARG A 155 13.46 -2.66 3.71
N ILE A 156 13.60 -1.49 3.10
CA ILE A 156 14.85 -0.74 3.02
C ILE A 156 15.22 -0.18 4.41
N LEU A 157 14.28 0.49 5.07
CA LEU A 157 14.51 1.11 6.38
C LEU A 157 14.88 0.10 7.45
N ARG A 158 14.23 -1.06 7.51
CA ARG A 158 14.58 -2.14 8.46
C ARG A 158 16.05 -2.51 8.45
N LYS A 159 16.67 -2.50 7.27
CA LYS A 159 18.09 -2.85 7.13
C LYS A 159 19.03 -1.71 7.51
N HIS A 160 18.61 -0.46 7.34
CA HIS A 160 19.52 0.68 7.35
C HIS A 160 19.12 1.84 8.28
N MET A 161 18.04 1.68 9.07
CA MET A 161 17.49 2.76 9.90
C MET A 161 18.47 3.30 10.94
N GLU A 162 19.38 2.45 11.42
CA GLU A 162 20.45 2.83 12.35
C GLU A 162 21.36 3.94 11.80
N LEU A 163 21.57 3.95 10.47
CA LEU A 163 22.34 5.01 9.81
C LEU A 163 21.67 6.39 9.95
N LEU A 164 20.35 6.43 10.11
CA LEU A 164 19.60 7.66 10.38
C LEU A 164 19.54 8.01 11.87
N GLY A 165 20.16 7.20 12.74
CA GLY A 165 20.21 7.39 14.18
C GLY A 165 18.92 7.02 14.91
N PHE A 166 18.18 6.05 14.38
CA PHE A 166 17.08 5.41 15.06
C PHE A 166 17.56 4.07 15.62
N GLU A 167 17.06 3.71 16.79
CA GLU A 167 17.22 2.38 17.34
C GLU A 167 16.21 1.42 16.68
N LYS A 168 16.53 0.14 16.61
CA LYS A 168 15.59 -0.89 16.20
C LYS A 168 15.05 -1.60 17.44
N PRO A 169 13.79 -2.01 17.41
CA PRO A 169 12.74 -1.79 16.41
C PRO A 169 12.12 -0.39 16.48
N PHE A 170 11.41 0.03 15.43
CA PHE A 170 10.63 1.27 15.40
C PHE A 170 9.12 0.97 15.29
N THR A 171 8.29 1.88 15.79
CA THR A 171 6.82 1.79 15.75
C THR A 171 6.27 2.63 14.59
N ILE A 172 5.19 2.17 13.94
CA ILE A 172 4.44 2.97 12.96
C ILE A 172 3.23 3.60 13.66
N TYR A 173 3.14 4.93 13.56
CA TYR A 173 2.04 5.71 14.12
C TYR A 173 0.96 6.00 13.08
N ASP A 174 -0.30 5.73 13.45
CA ASP A 174 -1.46 6.09 12.65
C ASP A 174 -1.81 7.60 12.77
N GLU A 175 -2.85 8.03 12.05
CA GLU A 175 -3.31 9.43 12.07
C GLU A 175 -3.77 9.89 13.47
N ASP A 176 -4.36 9.00 14.28
CA ASP A 176 -4.77 9.35 15.65
C ASP A 176 -3.56 9.51 16.57
N ASP A 177 -2.57 8.65 16.42
CA ASP A 177 -1.31 8.74 17.16
C ASP A 177 -0.56 10.01 16.79
N LYS A 178 -0.43 10.31 15.49
CA LYS A 178 0.14 11.54 14.95
C LYS A 178 -0.55 12.77 15.54
N LYS A 179 -1.88 12.78 15.54
CA LYS A 179 -2.68 13.85 16.13
C LYS A 179 -2.41 14.03 17.62
N ARG A 180 -2.30 12.92 18.38
CA ARG A 180 -1.99 12.95 19.82
C ARG A 180 -0.62 13.56 20.09
N VAL A 181 0.41 13.15 19.33
CA VAL A 181 1.77 13.71 19.46
C VAL A 181 1.74 15.22 19.18
N ILE A 182 1.15 15.65 18.06
CA ILE A 182 1.03 17.06 17.68
C ILE A 182 0.29 17.85 18.76
N THR A 183 -0.85 17.34 19.27
CA THR A 183 -1.60 18.00 20.33
C THR A 183 -0.76 18.16 21.61
N ASN A 184 0.04 17.16 21.97
CA ASN A 184 0.94 17.24 23.12
C ASN A 184 2.06 18.25 22.91
N VAL A 185 2.63 18.33 21.73
CA VAL A 185 3.62 19.36 21.35
C VAL A 185 3.01 20.75 21.43
N MET A 186 1.82 20.95 20.89
CA MET A 186 1.11 22.23 20.95
C MET A 186 0.85 22.68 22.39
N LYS A 187 0.46 21.75 23.29
CA LYS A 187 0.30 22.05 24.72
C LYS A 187 1.63 22.53 25.36
N LYS A 188 2.74 21.87 25.05
CA LYS A 188 4.07 22.28 25.54
C LYS A 188 4.46 23.67 25.04
N LEU A 189 4.14 23.98 23.79
CA LEU A 189 4.39 25.30 23.18
C LEU A 189 3.34 26.35 23.59
N ARG A 190 2.34 25.99 24.40
CA ARG A 190 1.24 26.85 24.88
C ARG A 190 0.45 27.50 23.73
N LEU A 191 0.23 26.74 22.65
CA LEU A 191 -0.55 27.18 21.50
C LEU A 191 -2.03 26.84 21.69
N ASP A 192 -2.92 27.79 21.32
CA ASP A 192 -4.36 27.58 21.41
C ASP A 192 -4.87 26.70 20.27
N PRO A 193 -5.49 25.53 20.55
CA PRO A 193 -6.04 24.64 19.51
C PRO A 193 -7.18 25.28 18.68
N LYS A 194 -7.80 26.36 19.16
CA LYS A 194 -8.81 27.10 18.38
C LYS A 194 -8.18 27.94 17.27
N VAL A 195 -6.94 28.37 17.46
CA VAL A 195 -6.16 29.13 16.46
C VAL A 195 -5.37 28.17 15.58
N PHE A 196 -4.75 27.18 16.19
CA PHE A 196 -3.95 26.15 15.52
C PHE A 196 -4.70 24.82 15.57
N ASP A 197 -5.62 24.60 14.63
CA ASP A 197 -6.33 23.32 14.55
C ASP A 197 -5.33 22.16 14.31
N PRO A 198 -5.28 21.13 15.19
CA PRO A 198 -4.35 20.02 15.06
C PRO A 198 -4.43 19.31 13.70
N ARG A 199 -5.61 19.21 13.08
CA ARG A 199 -5.78 18.58 11.76
C ARG A 199 -5.17 19.43 10.65
N ALA A 200 -5.33 20.75 10.72
CA ALA A 200 -4.71 21.66 9.77
C ALA A 200 -3.18 21.63 9.87
N VAL A 201 -2.64 21.62 11.11
CA VAL A 201 -1.21 21.48 11.37
C VAL A 201 -0.67 20.15 10.84
N MET A 202 -1.36 19.03 11.11
CA MET A 202 -1.01 17.71 10.55
C MET A 202 -0.91 17.75 9.03
N SER A 203 -1.93 18.31 8.36
CA SER A 203 -1.96 18.41 6.90
C SER A 203 -0.81 19.25 6.35
N MET A 204 -0.40 20.31 7.04
CA MET A 204 0.76 21.13 6.63
C MET A 204 2.07 20.36 6.78
N ILE A 205 2.26 19.63 7.87
CA ILE A 205 3.45 18.79 8.09
C ILE A 205 3.52 17.66 7.06
N SER A 206 2.39 16.95 6.78
CA SER A 206 2.34 15.92 5.74
C SER A 206 2.72 16.47 4.36
N ARG A 207 2.17 17.62 3.97
CA ARG A 207 2.55 18.27 2.70
C ARG A 207 4.02 18.69 2.64
N ALA A 208 4.61 19.07 3.77
CA ALA A 208 6.03 19.35 3.84
C ALA A 208 6.86 18.08 3.63
N LYS A 209 6.48 16.96 4.29
CA LYS A 209 7.12 15.66 4.12
C LYS A 209 6.98 15.12 2.70
N ASP A 210 5.80 15.25 2.08
CA ASP A 210 5.56 14.89 0.67
C ASP A 210 6.50 15.62 -0.31
N LYS A 211 6.92 16.84 0.06
CA LYS A 211 7.89 17.65 -0.70
C LYS A 211 9.33 17.45 -0.23
N LEU A 212 9.59 16.46 0.63
CA LEU A 212 10.90 16.20 1.25
C LEU A 212 11.47 17.38 2.05
N MET A 213 10.62 18.27 2.53
CA MET A 213 11.04 19.43 3.31
C MET A 213 11.31 19.03 4.75
N THR A 214 12.55 19.17 5.19
CA THR A 214 12.91 19.04 6.60
C THR A 214 12.33 20.20 7.43
N PRO A 215 12.21 20.06 8.78
CA PRO A 215 11.78 21.17 9.64
C PRO A 215 12.55 22.46 9.42
N ARG A 216 13.85 22.38 9.14
CA ARG A 216 14.69 23.56 8.84
C ARG A 216 14.30 24.23 7.53
N GLN A 217 14.10 23.46 6.47
CA GLN A 217 13.68 24.00 5.17
C GLN A 217 12.28 24.62 5.25
N PHE A 218 11.36 23.97 6.01
CA PHE A 218 10.04 24.53 6.26
C PHE A 218 10.12 25.86 7.04
N ASP A 219 11.03 25.95 8.03
CA ASP A 219 11.28 27.20 8.78
C ASP A 219 11.75 28.34 7.87
N GLU A 220 12.65 28.03 6.94
CA GLU A 220 13.15 29.01 5.98
C GLU A 220 12.03 29.55 5.05
N GLU A 221 11.09 28.68 4.62
CA GLU A 221 9.93 29.09 3.82
C GLU A 221 8.81 29.77 4.64
N ALA A 222 8.74 29.51 5.94
CA ALA A 222 7.72 30.04 6.82
C ALA A 222 7.96 31.49 7.24
N ARG A 223 9.15 32.02 7.00
CA ARG A 223 9.56 33.37 7.46
C ARG A 223 8.62 34.45 6.96
N GLY A 224 8.17 35.28 7.91
CA GLY A 224 7.23 36.38 7.65
C GLY A 224 5.75 35.99 7.70
N ASP A 225 5.45 34.70 7.94
CA ASP A 225 4.08 34.23 8.21
C ASP A 225 4.02 33.63 9.62
N TYR A 226 3.46 34.39 10.54
CA TYR A 226 3.37 34.01 11.96
C TYR A 226 2.74 32.61 12.17
N TYR A 227 1.68 32.28 11.41
CA TYR A 227 1.03 30.99 11.55
C TYR A 227 1.98 29.84 11.11
N ARG A 228 2.61 29.99 9.94
CA ARG A 228 3.56 29.02 9.42
C ARG A 228 4.82 28.90 10.29
N GLU A 229 5.31 29.99 10.86
CA GLU A 229 6.44 29.96 11.81
C GLU A 229 6.10 29.14 13.05
N LYS A 230 4.88 29.26 13.59
CA LYS A 230 4.41 28.41 14.71
C LYS A 230 4.23 26.96 14.31
N VAL A 231 3.76 26.68 13.10
CA VAL A 231 3.72 25.31 12.57
C VAL A 231 5.14 24.75 12.42
N SER A 232 6.13 25.57 12.03
CA SER A 232 7.54 25.16 12.00
C SER A 232 8.05 24.74 13.38
N ASP A 233 7.75 25.53 14.44
CA ASP A 233 8.07 25.16 15.81
C ASP A 233 7.45 23.82 16.20
N ILE A 234 6.17 23.59 15.84
CA ILE A 234 5.47 22.32 16.09
C ILE A 234 6.15 21.19 15.31
N TYR A 235 6.45 21.37 14.02
CA TYR A 235 7.05 20.34 13.19
C TYR A 235 8.42 19.90 13.73
N ARG A 236 9.26 20.86 14.15
CA ARG A 236 10.56 20.56 14.76
C ARG A 236 10.44 19.74 16.05
N ASP A 237 9.53 20.11 16.94
CA ASP A 237 9.33 19.40 18.20
C ASP A 237 8.57 18.08 18.03
N TYR A 238 7.72 17.97 17.00
CA TYR A 238 7.09 16.73 16.56
C TYR A 238 8.16 15.71 16.13
N GLU A 239 9.09 16.09 15.25
CA GLU A 239 10.19 15.21 14.82
C GLU A 239 11.08 14.74 15.98
N LYS A 240 11.31 15.61 16.99
CA LYS A 240 12.04 15.21 18.21
C LYS A 240 11.25 14.18 19.02
N ALA A 241 9.93 14.37 19.15
CA ALA A 241 9.07 13.44 19.88
C ALA A 241 9.02 12.07 19.19
N MET A 242 8.87 12.06 17.85
CA MET A 242 8.88 10.85 17.03
C MET A 242 10.20 10.08 17.15
N ARG A 243 11.32 10.79 17.08
CA ARG A 243 12.65 10.20 17.28
C ARG A 243 12.83 9.60 18.67
N LYS A 244 12.38 10.31 19.73
CA LYS A 244 12.45 9.81 21.11
C LYS A 244 11.65 8.53 21.31
N ALA A 245 10.49 8.43 20.66
CA ALA A 245 9.62 7.26 20.71
C ALA A 245 10.08 6.12 19.78
N CYS A 246 11.17 6.29 19.02
CA CYS A 246 11.54 5.40 17.91
C CYS A 246 10.34 5.09 17.01
N ALA A 247 9.59 6.13 16.60
CA ALA A 247 8.37 6.01 15.82
C ALA A 247 8.46 6.77 14.50
N LEU A 248 7.76 6.25 13.48
CA LEU A 248 7.57 6.85 12.17
C LEU A 248 6.09 7.03 11.89
N ASP A 249 5.68 8.12 11.25
CA ASP A 249 4.38 8.20 10.60
C ASP A 249 4.46 7.69 9.14
N PHE A 250 3.31 7.59 8.46
CA PHE A 250 3.26 7.12 7.08
C PHE A 250 4.09 7.98 6.13
N ASP A 251 4.09 9.30 6.32
CA ASP A 251 4.87 10.22 5.49
C ASP A 251 6.38 10.02 5.72
N ASP A 252 6.78 9.71 6.95
CA ASP A 252 8.16 9.42 7.33
C ASP A 252 8.73 8.21 6.60
N ILE A 253 7.94 7.17 6.38
CA ILE A 253 8.40 5.93 5.76
C ILE A 253 9.02 6.23 4.39
N ILE A 254 8.36 7.03 3.56
CA ILE A 254 8.87 7.41 2.25
C ILE A 254 9.98 8.47 2.38
N MET A 255 9.73 9.55 3.14
CA MET A 255 10.68 10.64 3.30
C MET A 255 12.01 10.17 3.86
N LYS A 256 12.02 9.35 4.93
CA LYS A 256 13.25 8.84 5.56
C LYS A 256 13.99 7.88 4.63
N THR A 257 13.28 7.09 3.81
CA THR A 257 13.93 6.24 2.78
C THR A 257 14.63 7.10 1.74
N VAL A 258 14.00 8.15 1.23
CA VAL A 258 14.64 9.08 0.28
C VAL A 258 15.86 9.75 0.92
N LEU A 259 15.72 10.26 2.14
CA LEU A 259 16.84 10.90 2.86
C LEU A 259 17.98 9.91 3.13
N LEU A 260 17.69 8.65 3.45
CA LEU A 260 18.67 7.59 3.60
C LEU A 260 19.48 7.40 2.32
N LEU A 261 18.79 7.20 1.20
CA LEU A 261 19.41 6.97 -0.11
C LEU A 261 20.23 8.18 -0.58
N GLN A 262 19.75 9.41 -0.33
CA GLN A 262 20.50 10.63 -0.68
C GLN A 262 21.73 10.85 0.20
N LYS A 263 21.66 10.50 1.47
CA LYS A 263 22.74 10.76 2.43
C LYS A 263 23.83 9.68 2.42
N TYR A 264 23.49 8.46 2.06
CA TYR A 264 24.39 7.30 2.09
C TYR A 264 24.53 6.68 0.69
N PRO A 265 25.51 7.15 -0.12
CA PRO A 265 25.71 6.68 -1.50
C PRO A 265 25.90 5.16 -1.62
N ASP A 266 26.57 4.54 -0.64
CA ASP A 266 26.80 3.08 -0.64
C ASP A 266 25.47 2.30 -0.55
N VAL A 267 24.52 2.81 0.24
CA VAL A 267 23.16 2.22 0.34
C VAL A 267 22.40 2.44 -0.96
N LEU A 268 22.50 3.63 -1.55
CA LEU A 268 21.89 3.93 -2.85
C LEU A 268 22.43 2.98 -3.94
N GLU A 269 23.75 2.88 -4.05
CA GLU A 269 24.41 2.01 -5.04
C GLU A 269 24.01 0.54 -4.86
N LEU A 270 23.88 0.05 -3.63
CA LEU A 270 23.41 -1.31 -3.34
C LEU A 270 22.05 -1.59 -4.03
N TYR A 271 21.06 -0.71 -3.82
CA TYR A 271 19.73 -0.90 -4.39
C TYR A 271 19.66 -0.57 -5.88
N GLN A 272 20.43 0.38 -6.37
CA GLN A 272 20.55 0.66 -7.80
C GLN A 272 21.15 -0.52 -8.57
N ARG A 273 22.14 -1.21 -8.01
CA ARG A 273 22.71 -2.42 -8.61
C ARG A 273 21.82 -3.64 -8.47
N GLN A 274 21.00 -3.68 -7.42
CA GLN A 274 20.02 -4.75 -7.23
C GLN A 274 18.89 -4.62 -8.25
N PHE A 275 18.31 -3.45 -8.41
CA PHE A 275 17.11 -3.25 -9.24
C PHE A 275 17.51 -2.83 -10.67
N HIS A 276 17.62 -3.83 -11.54
CA HIS A 276 17.86 -3.56 -12.97
C HIS A 276 16.63 -2.97 -13.65
N TYR A 277 15.43 -3.28 -13.14
CA TYR A 277 14.14 -2.83 -13.68
C TYR A 277 13.27 -2.27 -12.57
N VAL A 278 12.81 -1.05 -12.74
CA VAL A 278 11.90 -0.34 -11.83
C VAL A 278 10.58 -0.11 -12.57
N LEU A 279 9.50 -0.73 -12.09
CA LEU A 279 8.17 -0.58 -12.66
C LEU A 279 7.25 0.09 -11.64
N VAL A 280 6.43 1.04 -12.07
CA VAL A 280 5.51 1.78 -11.19
C VAL A 280 4.13 1.83 -11.83
N ASP A 281 3.13 1.29 -11.15
CA ASP A 281 1.72 1.38 -11.56
C ASP A 281 1.05 2.64 -10.98
N GLU A 282 -0.05 3.08 -11.60
CA GLU A 282 -0.85 4.26 -11.20
C GLU A 282 0.01 5.54 -10.99
N TYR A 283 1.00 5.76 -11.84
CA TYR A 283 2.03 6.81 -11.67
C TYR A 283 1.45 8.23 -11.54
N GLN A 284 0.27 8.50 -12.06
CA GLN A 284 -0.44 9.78 -11.93
C GLN A 284 -0.83 10.14 -10.48
N ASP A 285 -0.82 9.16 -9.57
CA ASP A 285 -1.15 9.36 -8.16
C ASP A 285 0.08 9.55 -7.26
N THR A 286 1.27 9.57 -7.85
CA THR A 286 2.51 9.78 -7.09
C THR A 286 2.66 11.22 -6.60
N ASN A 287 3.17 11.38 -5.37
CA ASN A 287 3.66 12.65 -4.84
C ASN A 287 5.14 12.87 -5.20
N TYR A 288 5.68 14.03 -4.82
CA TYR A 288 7.08 14.36 -5.15
C TYR A 288 8.10 13.43 -4.46
N ALA A 289 7.86 13.02 -3.22
CA ALA A 289 8.77 12.10 -2.50
C ALA A 289 8.82 10.72 -3.18
N GLN A 290 7.68 10.19 -3.63
CA GLN A 290 7.58 8.93 -4.38
C GLN A 290 8.27 9.02 -5.74
N TYR A 291 8.09 10.15 -6.44
CA TYR A 291 8.81 10.43 -7.67
C TYR A 291 10.33 10.41 -7.47
N VAL A 292 10.84 11.13 -6.46
CA VAL A 292 12.28 11.15 -6.17
C VAL A 292 12.80 9.75 -5.81
N LEU A 293 12.05 8.98 -5.01
CA LEU A 293 12.40 7.61 -4.66
C LEU A 293 12.59 6.72 -5.90
N THR A 294 11.61 6.72 -6.81
CA THR A 294 11.66 5.89 -8.02
C THR A 294 12.78 6.32 -8.96
N SER A 295 13.02 7.64 -9.07
CA SER A 295 14.14 8.18 -9.86
C SER A 295 15.50 7.78 -9.28
N LEU A 296 15.66 7.80 -7.96
CA LEU A 296 16.89 7.35 -7.29
C LEU A 296 17.15 5.87 -7.53
N LEU A 297 16.13 5.01 -7.36
CA LEU A 297 16.28 3.58 -7.56
C LEU A 297 16.62 3.21 -9.02
N ALA A 298 16.04 3.92 -9.99
CA ALA A 298 16.27 3.68 -11.41
C ALA A 298 17.59 4.26 -11.93
N GLY A 299 18.29 5.09 -11.17
CA GLY A 299 19.36 5.97 -11.66
C GLY A 299 20.61 5.29 -12.22
N TYR A 300 20.81 3.98 -12.02
CA TYR A 300 21.98 3.26 -12.56
C TYR A 300 21.71 2.64 -13.95
N TYR A 301 20.58 1.93 -14.10
CA TYR A 301 20.25 1.24 -15.36
C TYR A 301 19.29 2.04 -16.25
N GLU A 302 18.60 3.02 -15.70
CA GLU A 302 17.56 3.83 -16.36
C GLU A 302 16.40 3.00 -16.98
N ASN A 303 16.27 1.71 -16.61
CA ASN A 303 15.17 0.87 -17.03
C ASN A 303 13.94 1.10 -16.14
N ILE A 304 13.38 2.29 -16.24
CA ILE A 304 12.15 2.67 -15.53
C ILE A 304 10.95 2.57 -16.47
N CYS A 305 9.93 1.84 -16.03
CA CYS A 305 8.64 1.76 -16.71
C CYS A 305 7.54 2.29 -15.80
N VAL A 306 6.89 3.38 -16.20
CA VAL A 306 5.77 3.93 -15.46
C VAL A 306 4.48 3.74 -16.25
N VAL A 307 3.45 3.24 -15.58
CA VAL A 307 2.12 3.03 -16.14
C VAL A 307 1.14 3.95 -15.42
N GLY A 308 0.30 4.64 -16.17
CA GLY A 308 -0.66 5.52 -15.54
C GLY A 308 -1.70 6.08 -16.50
N ASP A 309 -2.71 6.68 -15.91
CA ASP A 309 -3.82 7.34 -16.58
C ASP A 309 -3.94 8.79 -16.09
N ASP A 310 -3.47 9.74 -16.88
CA ASP A 310 -3.54 11.15 -16.54
C ASP A 310 -4.99 11.66 -16.35
N ASP A 311 -5.99 10.95 -16.89
CA ASP A 311 -7.41 11.26 -16.70
C ASP A 311 -7.97 10.72 -15.37
N GLN A 312 -7.25 9.83 -14.69
CA GLN A 312 -7.62 9.23 -13.40
C GLN A 312 -6.84 9.78 -12.20
N SER A 313 -6.18 10.93 -12.30
CA SER A 313 -5.50 11.59 -11.20
C SER A 313 -6.50 12.24 -10.23
N ILE A 314 -7.05 11.47 -9.30
CA ILE A 314 -8.11 11.92 -8.36
C ILE A 314 -7.63 12.06 -6.91
N TYR A 315 -6.34 11.83 -6.61
CA TYR A 315 -5.76 11.90 -5.26
C TYR A 315 -4.95 13.18 -4.97
N LYS A 316 -5.21 14.26 -5.69
CA LYS A 316 -4.54 15.56 -5.48
C LYS A 316 -4.63 16.05 -4.01
N PHE A 317 -5.74 15.76 -3.33
CA PHE A 317 -5.93 16.10 -1.92
C PHE A 317 -5.03 15.31 -0.95
N ARG A 318 -4.42 14.21 -1.42
CA ARG A 318 -3.39 13.40 -0.72
C ARG A 318 -1.97 13.72 -1.18
N GLY A 319 -1.73 14.86 -1.80
CA GLY A 319 -0.40 15.26 -2.25
C GLY A 319 0.02 14.74 -3.64
N ALA A 320 -0.82 13.94 -4.32
CA ALA A 320 -0.54 13.49 -5.69
C ALA A 320 -0.37 14.68 -6.64
N THR A 321 0.61 14.58 -7.54
CA THR A 321 0.85 15.59 -8.56
C THR A 321 0.90 14.97 -9.95
N ILE A 322 -0.03 15.38 -10.79
CA ILE A 322 -0.09 14.95 -12.19
C ILE A 322 1.16 15.38 -12.99
N THR A 323 1.91 16.36 -12.48
CA THR A 323 3.14 16.84 -13.11
C THR A 323 4.15 15.72 -13.32
N ASN A 324 4.21 14.74 -12.41
CA ASN A 324 5.15 13.63 -12.51
C ASN A 324 4.95 12.82 -13.81
N ILE A 325 3.71 12.50 -14.18
CA ILE A 325 3.42 11.77 -15.42
C ILE A 325 3.49 12.68 -16.65
N LEU A 326 3.07 13.94 -16.53
CA LEU A 326 3.09 14.89 -17.65
C LEU A 326 4.52 15.27 -18.06
N GLU A 327 5.43 15.37 -17.12
CA GLU A 327 6.82 15.79 -17.34
C GLU A 327 7.82 14.63 -17.41
N PHE A 328 7.37 13.38 -17.42
CA PHE A 328 8.24 12.21 -17.46
C PHE A 328 9.27 12.26 -18.61
N GLU A 329 8.84 12.64 -19.82
CA GLU A 329 9.71 12.76 -21.01
C GLU A 329 10.74 13.90 -20.89
N LYS A 330 10.48 14.91 -20.04
CA LYS A 330 11.46 15.97 -19.77
C LYS A 330 12.53 15.51 -18.80
N GLN A 331 12.20 14.58 -17.92
CA GLN A 331 13.10 14.04 -16.89
C GLN A 331 13.99 12.95 -17.45
N PHE A 332 13.44 12.11 -18.32
CA PHE A 332 14.12 11.02 -19.01
C PHE A 332 14.17 11.34 -20.51
N LYS A 333 15.33 11.84 -20.99
CA LYS A 333 15.45 12.39 -22.35
C LYS A 333 15.16 11.39 -23.47
N ASP A 334 15.45 10.09 -23.21
CA ASP A 334 15.26 9.00 -24.18
C ASP A 334 13.97 8.21 -23.89
N ALA A 335 13.05 8.79 -23.14
CA ALA A 335 11.80 8.15 -22.78
C ALA A 335 10.91 7.89 -23.99
N LYS A 336 10.49 6.64 -24.16
CA LYS A 336 9.44 6.26 -25.11
C LYS A 336 8.08 6.37 -24.45
N THR A 337 7.09 6.89 -25.17
CA THR A 337 5.70 6.95 -24.72
C THR A 337 4.81 6.07 -25.60
N ILE A 338 4.09 5.13 -25.00
CA ILE A 338 3.12 4.25 -25.65
C ILE A 338 1.74 4.55 -25.09
N ARG A 339 0.70 4.62 -25.96
CA ARG A 339 -0.69 4.87 -25.57
C ARG A 339 -1.52 3.60 -25.71
N LEU A 340 -2.24 3.24 -24.64
CA LEU A 340 -3.21 2.16 -24.65
C LEU A 340 -4.63 2.76 -24.63
N GLU A 341 -5.28 2.82 -25.78
CA GLU A 341 -6.58 3.50 -25.98
C GLU A 341 -7.73 2.51 -26.18
N GLN A 342 -7.43 1.26 -26.54
CA GLN A 342 -8.46 0.21 -26.65
C GLN A 342 -8.93 -0.23 -25.27
N ASN A 343 -10.21 -0.11 -25.02
CA ASN A 343 -10.86 -0.50 -23.76
C ASN A 343 -11.50 -1.89 -23.92
N TYR A 344 -11.24 -2.78 -22.96
CA TYR A 344 -11.76 -4.15 -22.91
C TYR A 344 -12.80 -4.37 -21.82
N ARG A 345 -13.17 -3.31 -21.09
CA ARG A 345 -14.07 -3.37 -19.93
C ARG A 345 -15.48 -2.93 -20.29
N SER A 346 -15.61 -1.81 -20.96
CA SER A 346 -16.86 -1.07 -21.12
C SER A 346 -17.36 -1.08 -22.56
N THR A 347 -18.67 -0.90 -22.74
CA THR A 347 -19.33 -0.72 -24.04
C THR A 347 -19.23 0.73 -24.54
N GLY A 348 -19.54 0.93 -25.81
CA GLY A 348 -19.39 2.22 -26.51
C GLY A 348 -20.15 3.38 -25.88
N ASN A 349 -21.39 3.17 -25.43
CA ASN A 349 -22.20 4.23 -24.81
C ASN A 349 -21.55 4.76 -23.52
N ILE A 350 -20.96 3.87 -22.70
CA ILE A 350 -20.25 4.25 -21.48
C ILE A 350 -18.99 5.06 -21.83
N LEU A 351 -18.19 4.58 -22.80
CA LEU A 351 -16.95 5.26 -23.20
C LEU A 351 -17.22 6.63 -23.85
N ASN A 352 -18.27 6.73 -24.66
CA ASN A 352 -18.65 7.98 -25.28
C ASN A 352 -19.00 9.05 -24.22
N ALA A 353 -19.80 8.66 -23.21
CA ALA A 353 -20.12 9.55 -22.10
C ALA A 353 -18.87 9.92 -21.30
N ALA A 354 -17.99 8.97 -20.99
CA ALA A 354 -16.74 9.23 -20.28
C ALA A 354 -15.80 10.17 -21.08
N ASN A 355 -15.66 9.95 -22.39
CA ASN A 355 -14.87 10.81 -23.28
C ASN A 355 -15.42 12.25 -23.32
N GLU A 356 -16.76 12.42 -23.32
CA GLU A 356 -17.36 13.77 -23.27
C GLU A 356 -17.10 14.47 -21.94
N VAL A 357 -17.24 13.76 -20.82
CA VAL A 357 -16.97 14.33 -19.49
C VAL A 357 -15.51 14.77 -19.38
N ILE A 358 -14.56 13.92 -19.81
CA ILE A 358 -13.13 14.19 -19.61
C ILE A 358 -12.60 15.29 -20.54
N ARG A 359 -13.29 15.65 -21.62
CA ARG A 359 -12.92 16.80 -22.47
C ARG A 359 -12.87 18.13 -21.73
N ASN A 360 -13.58 18.24 -20.60
CA ASN A 360 -13.57 19.43 -19.76
C ASN A 360 -12.25 19.59 -18.98
N ASN A 361 -11.43 18.54 -18.88
CA ASN A 361 -10.16 18.61 -18.17
C ASN A 361 -9.07 19.24 -19.05
N MET A 362 -8.45 20.30 -18.51
CA MET A 362 -7.31 20.97 -19.12
C MET A 362 -6.00 20.33 -18.64
N GLY A 363 -4.93 20.36 -19.48
CA GLY A 363 -3.59 19.92 -19.06
C GLY A 363 -3.39 18.40 -19.07
N ARG A 364 -4.08 17.68 -19.95
CA ARG A 364 -3.91 16.24 -20.20
C ARG A 364 -3.03 15.97 -21.43
N LYS A 365 -2.39 14.79 -21.49
CA LYS A 365 -1.61 14.36 -22.68
C LYS A 365 -2.50 13.94 -23.86
N GLY A 366 -3.80 13.82 -23.64
CA GLY A 366 -4.83 13.51 -24.63
C GLY A 366 -4.79 12.05 -25.10
N LYS A 367 -5.91 11.35 -24.90
CA LYS A 367 -6.23 10.03 -25.45
C LYS A 367 -7.74 9.94 -25.64
N THR A 368 -8.19 9.03 -26.48
CA THR A 368 -9.61 8.77 -26.72
C THR A 368 -9.85 7.27 -26.61
N LEU A 369 -10.65 6.87 -25.64
CA LEU A 369 -10.96 5.46 -25.45
C LEU A 369 -11.96 4.98 -26.49
N TRP A 370 -11.73 3.79 -27.01
CA TRP A 370 -12.60 3.10 -27.94
C TRP A 370 -12.69 1.60 -27.59
N THR A 371 -13.71 0.90 -28.09
CA THR A 371 -13.94 -0.51 -27.80
C THR A 371 -14.54 -1.24 -29.00
N ASP A 372 -14.31 -2.55 -29.06
CA ASP A 372 -14.96 -3.48 -30.02
C ASP A 372 -16.22 -4.15 -29.42
N HIS A 373 -16.60 -3.84 -28.17
CA HIS A 373 -17.74 -4.45 -27.48
C HIS A 373 -19.11 -3.89 -27.92
N GLY A 374 -19.15 -3.12 -29.03
CA GLY A 374 -20.38 -2.48 -29.52
C GLY A 374 -20.89 -1.38 -28.58
N ASP A 375 -22.06 -0.83 -28.90
CA ASP A 375 -22.63 0.32 -28.18
C ASP A 375 -23.09 -0.04 -26.75
N GLY A 376 -23.62 -1.23 -26.55
CA GLY A 376 -24.18 -1.69 -25.27
C GLY A 376 -25.48 -0.98 -24.86
N ALA A 377 -25.87 -1.15 -23.61
CA ALA A 377 -27.05 -0.51 -23.04
C ALA A 377 -26.89 1.01 -22.95
N LYS A 378 -28.01 1.73 -23.07
CA LYS A 378 -28.03 3.18 -22.86
C LYS A 378 -27.90 3.50 -21.38
N ILE A 379 -27.24 4.63 -21.09
CA ILE A 379 -27.16 5.18 -19.73
C ILE A 379 -28.58 5.67 -19.35
N CYS A 380 -29.07 5.20 -18.20
CA CYS A 380 -30.33 5.66 -17.62
C CYS A 380 -30.07 6.85 -16.71
N LEU A 381 -30.84 7.93 -16.89
CA LEU A 381 -30.86 9.08 -15.99
C LEU A 381 -32.20 9.11 -15.28
N HIS A 382 -32.19 9.00 -13.95
CA HIS A 382 -33.37 9.15 -13.10
C HIS A 382 -33.22 10.36 -12.20
N GLN A 383 -34.30 11.13 -12.04
CA GLN A 383 -34.36 12.28 -11.15
C GLN A 383 -35.50 12.07 -10.14
N SER A 384 -35.17 11.95 -8.89
CA SER A 384 -36.12 11.81 -7.78
C SER A 384 -36.48 13.17 -7.16
N GLY A 385 -37.64 13.24 -6.52
CA GLY A 385 -38.11 14.43 -5.84
C GLY A 385 -37.41 14.68 -4.47
N ASN A 386 -36.94 13.61 -3.83
CA ASN A 386 -36.23 13.63 -2.55
C ASN A 386 -35.32 12.41 -2.40
N GLN A 387 -34.55 12.37 -1.32
CA GLN A 387 -33.57 11.30 -1.03
C GLN A 387 -34.24 9.94 -0.76
N GLU A 388 -35.45 9.92 -0.23
CA GLU A 388 -36.18 8.67 0.07
C GLU A 388 -36.64 8.00 -1.22
N SER A 389 -37.26 8.78 -2.14
CA SER A 389 -37.68 8.27 -3.46
C SER A 389 -36.50 7.88 -4.35
N GLU A 390 -35.31 8.53 -4.19
CA GLU A 390 -34.10 8.11 -4.85
C GLU A 390 -33.65 6.72 -4.37
N ALA A 391 -33.62 6.52 -3.03
CA ALA A 391 -33.22 5.25 -2.43
C ALA A 391 -34.20 4.12 -2.75
N GLU A 392 -35.51 4.40 -2.81
CA GLU A 392 -36.54 3.44 -3.23
C GLU A 392 -36.35 3.03 -4.70
N TYR A 393 -36.15 4.00 -5.61
CA TYR A 393 -35.87 3.73 -7.01
C TYR A 393 -34.64 2.82 -7.19
N ILE A 394 -33.55 3.08 -6.46
CA ILE A 394 -32.34 2.25 -6.49
C ILE A 394 -32.67 0.81 -6.02
N ALA A 395 -33.40 0.67 -4.91
CA ALA A 395 -33.78 -0.63 -4.37
C ALA A 395 -34.66 -1.44 -5.33
N ASP A 396 -35.65 -0.80 -5.95
CA ASP A 396 -36.56 -1.42 -6.90
C ASP A 396 -35.81 -1.86 -8.17
N THR A 397 -34.96 -1.00 -8.73
CA THR A 397 -34.15 -1.30 -9.92
C THR A 397 -33.22 -2.51 -9.69
N ILE A 398 -32.61 -2.61 -8.49
CA ILE A 398 -31.76 -3.76 -8.15
C ILE A 398 -32.59 -5.04 -8.03
N LYS A 399 -33.75 -4.99 -7.37
CA LYS A 399 -34.63 -6.15 -7.24
C LYS A 399 -35.11 -6.66 -8.59
N GLU A 400 -35.58 -5.77 -9.46
CA GLU A 400 -36.00 -6.13 -10.82
C GLU A 400 -34.88 -6.86 -11.57
N GLY A 401 -33.64 -6.33 -11.51
CA GLY A 401 -32.51 -6.97 -12.19
C GLY A 401 -32.10 -8.31 -11.57
N VAL A 402 -32.27 -8.49 -10.25
CA VAL A 402 -32.01 -9.79 -9.60
C VAL A 402 -33.11 -10.80 -9.97
N GLU A 403 -34.36 -10.36 -10.07
CA GLU A 403 -35.46 -11.20 -10.58
C GLU A 403 -35.23 -11.61 -12.05
N GLU A 404 -34.54 -10.78 -12.84
CA GLU A 404 -34.11 -11.07 -14.21
C GLU A 404 -32.88 -11.98 -14.31
N GLY A 405 -32.25 -12.35 -13.17
CA GLY A 405 -31.16 -13.33 -13.09
C GLY A 405 -29.79 -12.78 -12.84
N ARG A 406 -29.66 -11.51 -12.43
CA ARG A 406 -28.39 -10.93 -11.93
C ARG A 406 -28.13 -11.33 -10.48
N SER A 407 -26.86 -11.29 -10.07
CA SER A 407 -26.46 -11.45 -8.66
C SER A 407 -26.48 -10.11 -7.93
N TRP A 408 -26.66 -10.12 -6.60
CA TRP A 408 -26.52 -8.91 -5.78
C TRP A 408 -25.14 -8.27 -5.92
N SER A 409 -24.10 -9.08 -6.08
CA SER A 409 -22.70 -8.65 -6.28
C SER A 409 -22.44 -7.96 -7.62
N ASP A 410 -23.36 -8.05 -8.59
CA ASP A 410 -23.24 -7.34 -9.86
C ASP A 410 -23.43 -5.82 -9.72
N TYR A 411 -23.99 -5.36 -8.59
CA TYR A 411 -24.40 -3.98 -8.39
C TYR A 411 -23.46 -3.22 -7.45
N ALA A 412 -23.11 -1.99 -7.84
CA ALA A 412 -22.40 -1.04 -6.99
C ALA A 412 -23.09 0.32 -6.95
N ILE A 413 -23.21 0.88 -5.75
CA ILE A 413 -23.71 2.23 -5.54
C ILE A 413 -22.53 3.15 -5.24
N LEU A 414 -22.28 4.11 -6.13
CA LEU A 414 -21.17 5.05 -6.01
C LEU A 414 -21.69 6.43 -5.63
N TYR A 415 -21.11 7.00 -4.56
CA TYR A 415 -21.47 8.33 -4.08
C TYR A 415 -20.24 9.20 -3.78
N ARG A 416 -20.46 10.51 -3.57
CA ARG A 416 -19.36 11.46 -3.31
C ARG A 416 -18.78 11.36 -1.92
N ASN A 417 -19.62 11.10 -0.90
CA ASN A 417 -19.21 10.94 0.50
C ASN A 417 -20.12 9.93 1.22
N ASN A 418 -19.62 9.37 2.33
CA ASN A 418 -20.29 8.28 3.05
C ASN A 418 -21.62 8.68 3.72
N VAL A 419 -21.86 9.97 3.96
CA VAL A 419 -23.16 10.41 4.55
C VAL A 419 -24.34 10.08 3.61
N LEU A 420 -24.09 10.00 2.30
CA LEU A 420 -25.13 9.67 1.33
C LEU A 420 -25.56 8.21 1.38
N SER A 421 -24.77 7.33 1.99
CA SER A 421 -25.11 5.90 2.10
C SER A 421 -26.28 5.61 3.05
N ASP A 422 -26.52 6.47 4.05
CA ASP A 422 -27.45 6.16 5.15
C ASP A 422 -28.89 5.96 4.65
N ASN A 423 -29.35 6.80 3.72
CA ASN A 423 -30.70 6.70 3.15
C ASN A 423 -30.86 5.45 2.28
N VAL A 424 -29.85 5.11 1.47
CA VAL A 424 -29.86 3.91 0.62
C VAL A 424 -29.81 2.66 1.49
N ALA A 425 -28.96 2.63 2.53
CA ALA A 425 -28.89 1.53 3.48
C ALA A 425 -30.23 1.30 4.19
N ALA A 426 -30.91 2.37 4.62
CA ALA A 426 -32.25 2.28 5.24
C ALA A 426 -33.29 1.70 4.26
N ALA A 427 -33.26 2.06 2.97
CA ALA A 427 -34.12 1.48 1.94
C ALA A 427 -33.81 0.00 1.73
N PHE A 428 -32.53 -0.39 1.68
CA PHE A 428 -32.11 -1.78 1.51
C PHE A 428 -32.55 -2.67 2.68
N ILE A 429 -32.43 -2.18 3.92
CA ILE A 429 -32.95 -2.89 5.11
C ILE A 429 -34.46 -3.14 4.96
N ARG A 430 -35.25 -2.11 4.60
CA ARG A 430 -36.69 -2.26 4.39
C ARG A 430 -37.04 -3.22 3.25
N ALA A 431 -36.22 -3.22 2.22
CA ALA A 431 -36.42 -4.04 1.02
C ALA A 431 -35.85 -5.48 1.16
N GLY A 432 -35.11 -5.79 2.22
CA GLY A 432 -34.45 -7.09 2.42
C GLY A 432 -33.30 -7.33 1.44
N ILE A 433 -32.63 -6.27 0.97
CA ILE A 433 -31.49 -6.34 0.04
C ILE A 433 -30.22 -6.51 0.86
N PRO A 434 -29.40 -7.55 0.63
CA PRO A 434 -28.10 -7.69 1.25
C PRO A 434 -27.14 -6.62 0.69
N TYR A 435 -26.44 -5.91 1.56
CA TYR A 435 -25.51 -4.87 1.13
C TYR A 435 -24.29 -4.80 2.03
N HIS A 436 -23.19 -4.32 1.44
CA HIS A 436 -21.96 -4.03 2.14
C HIS A 436 -21.53 -2.57 1.89
N VAL A 437 -21.32 -1.81 2.97
CA VAL A 437 -20.79 -0.43 2.86
C VAL A 437 -19.28 -0.48 2.94
N TYR A 438 -18.64 -0.22 1.82
CA TYR A 438 -17.19 -0.12 1.73
C TYR A 438 -16.72 1.11 2.53
N LYS A 439 -16.00 0.88 3.61
CA LYS A 439 -15.69 1.85 4.67
C LYS A 439 -16.86 2.10 5.64
N GLY A 440 -17.41 1.03 6.18
CA GLY A 440 -17.97 1.02 7.52
C GLY A 440 -16.92 1.46 8.55
N ARG A 441 -17.25 1.45 9.83
CA ARG A 441 -16.26 1.72 10.89
C ARG A 441 -15.14 0.70 10.76
N ASP A 442 -13.96 1.20 10.39
CA ASP A 442 -12.73 0.43 10.24
C ASP A 442 -12.52 -0.44 11.49
N TYR A 443 -12.44 -1.75 11.32
CA TYR A 443 -12.19 -2.72 12.38
C TYR A 443 -10.97 -2.33 13.22
N PHE A 444 -9.88 -1.94 12.56
CA PHE A 444 -8.64 -1.53 13.21
C PHE A 444 -8.71 -0.18 13.93
N SER A 445 -9.76 0.63 13.69
CA SER A 445 -9.99 1.89 14.40
C SER A 445 -10.70 1.70 15.75
N ARG A 446 -11.24 0.52 16.01
CA ARG A 446 -11.97 0.20 17.26
C ARG A 446 -11.05 0.28 18.47
N ALA A 447 -11.59 0.79 19.56
CA ALA A 447 -10.78 1.10 20.75
C ALA A 447 -10.10 -0.14 21.34
N GLU A 448 -10.84 -1.25 21.46
CA GLU A 448 -10.34 -2.54 21.97
C GLU A 448 -9.27 -3.15 21.07
N VAL A 449 -9.43 -3.07 19.75
CA VAL A 449 -8.44 -3.55 18.77
C VAL A 449 -7.16 -2.71 18.86
N LYS A 450 -7.29 -1.37 18.91
CA LYS A 450 -6.16 -0.46 19.14
C LYS A 450 -5.45 -0.70 20.48
N ASP A 451 -6.19 -1.12 21.52
CA ASP A 451 -5.59 -1.47 22.79
C ASP A 451 -4.75 -2.74 22.67
N MET A 452 -5.24 -3.77 21.97
CA MET A 452 -4.46 -5.00 21.71
C MET A 452 -3.20 -4.69 20.88
N PHE A 453 -3.31 -3.90 19.81
CA PHE A 453 -2.15 -3.44 19.06
C PHE A 453 -1.17 -2.64 19.93
N ALA A 454 -1.66 -1.82 20.86
CA ALA A 454 -0.78 -1.08 21.76
C ALA A 454 0.01 -2.01 22.70
N TYR A 455 -0.59 -3.10 23.17
CA TYR A 455 0.13 -4.14 23.91
C TYR A 455 1.19 -4.82 23.05
N LEU A 456 0.81 -5.27 21.85
CA LEU A 456 1.72 -5.95 20.93
C LEU A 456 2.89 -5.03 20.50
N TRP A 457 2.62 -3.78 20.17
CA TRP A 457 3.67 -2.79 19.86
C TRP A 457 4.61 -2.53 21.03
N LEU A 458 4.10 -2.52 22.28
CA LEU A 458 4.94 -2.31 23.45
C LEU A 458 5.84 -3.52 23.75
N LEU A 459 5.44 -4.75 23.34
CA LEU A 459 6.32 -5.92 23.36
C LEU A 459 7.47 -5.78 22.38
N GLU A 460 7.25 -5.14 21.24
CA GLU A 460 8.26 -4.91 20.22
C GLU A 460 9.15 -3.69 20.57
N ASN A 461 8.52 -2.55 20.91
CA ASN A 461 9.22 -1.29 21.22
C ASN A 461 8.83 -0.73 22.61
N PRO A 462 9.57 -1.06 23.68
CA PRO A 462 9.30 -0.55 25.02
C PRO A 462 9.51 0.98 25.17
N ALA A 463 10.21 1.63 24.24
CA ALA A 463 10.41 3.07 24.26
C ALA A 463 9.16 3.87 23.84
N ASP A 464 8.12 3.20 23.34
CA ASP A 464 6.89 3.83 22.89
C ASP A 464 6.02 4.33 24.07
N GLU A 465 6.28 5.55 24.51
CA GLU A 465 5.54 6.19 25.61
C GLU A 465 4.04 6.35 25.30
N LEU A 466 3.67 6.51 24.02
CA LEU A 466 2.27 6.70 23.62
C LEU A 466 1.46 5.42 23.83
N ARG A 467 2.00 4.29 23.38
CA ARG A 467 1.40 2.96 23.55
C ARG A 467 1.36 2.56 25.01
N LEU A 468 2.43 2.78 25.76
CA LEU A 468 2.47 2.51 27.21
C LEU A 468 1.39 3.28 27.95
N ARG A 469 1.25 4.59 27.71
CA ARG A 469 0.20 5.41 28.35
C ARG A 469 -1.21 4.97 28.01
N ARG A 470 -1.42 4.41 26.83
CA ARG A 470 -2.73 3.89 26.43
C ARG A 470 -3.15 2.69 27.26
N ILE A 471 -2.24 1.76 27.53
CA ILE A 471 -2.56 0.45 28.10
C ILE A 471 -2.21 0.27 29.58
N ILE A 472 -1.37 1.11 30.16
CA ILE A 472 -0.89 0.93 31.54
C ILE A 472 -2.04 0.83 32.57
N ASN A 473 -3.16 1.52 32.31
CA ASN A 473 -4.37 1.48 33.15
C ASN A 473 -5.61 0.93 32.39
N THR A 474 -5.40 0.21 31.30
CA THR A 474 -6.46 -0.43 30.49
C THR A 474 -6.15 -1.92 30.32
N PRO A 475 -6.89 -2.83 31.02
CA PRO A 475 -7.97 -2.59 31.98
C PRO A 475 -7.49 -1.86 33.24
N THR A 476 -8.44 -1.37 34.07
CA THR A 476 -8.14 -0.54 35.23
C THR A 476 -7.22 -1.26 36.22
N ARG A 477 -6.03 -0.68 36.49
CA ARG A 477 -5.02 -1.18 37.44
C ARG A 477 -4.77 -0.21 38.61
N LYS A 478 -5.65 0.79 38.79
CA LYS A 478 -5.51 1.86 39.80
C LYS A 478 -4.25 2.73 39.59
N ILE A 479 -3.77 2.84 38.37
CA ILE A 479 -2.68 3.72 37.97
C ILE A 479 -3.30 4.96 37.32
N GLY A 480 -3.45 6.02 38.10
CA GLY A 480 -4.08 7.27 37.63
C GLY A 480 -3.12 8.12 36.78
N ASP A 481 -3.69 9.02 35.97
CA ASP A 481 -2.94 9.90 35.05
C ASP A 481 -1.83 10.70 35.72
N LYS A 482 -2.10 11.22 36.93
CA LYS A 482 -1.10 11.96 37.74
C LYS A 482 0.14 11.11 38.04
N SER A 483 -0.04 9.83 38.33
CA SER A 483 1.09 8.92 38.61
C SER A 483 1.90 8.65 37.33
N VAL A 484 1.21 8.53 36.19
CA VAL A 484 1.87 8.39 34.89
C VAL A 484 2.64 9.66 34.51
N GLU A 485 2.05 10.85 34.72
CA GLU A 485 2.72 12.14 34.50
C GLU A 485 3.95 12.30 35.40
N THR A 486 3.84 11.89 36.68
CA THR A 486 4.97 11.89 37.62
C THR A 486 6.08 10.93 37.14
N ALA A 487 5.73 9.73 36.68
CA ALA A 487 6.67 8.76 36.14
C ALA A 487 7.36 9.29 34.86
N MET A 488 6.64 9.98 33.99
CA MET A 488 7.19 10.65 32.81
C MET A 488 8.23 11.74 33.20
N GLN A 489 7.91 12.55 34.20
CA GLN A 489 8.85 13.56 34.67
C GLN A 489 10.11 12.91 35.23
N LEU A 490 9.97 11.85 36.03
CA LEU A 490 11.10 11.08 36.55
C LEU A 490 11.96 10.46 35.44
N ALA A 491 11.33 9.97 34.36
CA ALA A 491 12.05 9.45 33.22
C ALA A 491 12.92 10.53 32.55
N VAL A 492 12.38 11.73 32.39
CA VAL A 492 13.13 12.89 31.86
C VAL A 492 14.26 13.29 32.78
N ASP A 493 13.99 13.41 34.10
CA ASP A 493 14.96 13.87 35.10
C ASP A 493 16.15 12.90 35.25
N ASN A 494 15.90 11.60 35.04
CA ASN A 494 16.92 10.56 35.18
C ASN A 494 17.52 10.11 33.82
N GLY A 495 17.10 10.70 32.70
CA GLY A 495 17.58 10.32 31.37
C GLY A 495 17.26 8.87 30.97
N THR A 496 16.13 8.33 31.44
CA THR A 496 15.66 6.96 31.17
C THR A 496 14.31 6.96 30.45
N THR A 497 13.75 5.80 30.15
CA THR A 497 12.43 5.66 29.52
C THR A 497 11.31 5.62 30.56
N LEU A 498 10.07 5.99 30.16
CA LEU A 498 8.90 5.81 31.01
C LEU A 498 8.70 4.33 31.38
N TYR A 499 8.96 3.42 30.46
CA TYR A 499 8.86 1.98 30.70
C TYR A 499 9.81 1.51 31.80
N ASP A 500 11.04 1.99 31.79
CA ASP A 500 12.04 1.67 32.79
C ASP A 500 11.64 2.19 34.18
N VAL A 501 11.07 3.39 34.26
CA VAL A 501 10.51 3.92 35.51
C VAL A 501 9.34 3.06 35.99
N VAL A 502 8.46 2.59 35.09
CA VAL A 502 7.32 1.71 35.42
C VAL A 502 7.81 0.36 35.97
N CYS A 503 8.81 -0.24 35.35
CA CYS A 503 9.39 -1.51 35.78
C CYS A 503 10.11 -1.43 37.15
N HIS A 504 10.55 -0.24 37.55
CA HIS A 504 11.31 -0.03 38.78
C HIS A 504 10.69 1.08 39.67
N ALA A 505 9.35 1.18 39.67
CA ALA A 505 8.63 2.28 40.30
C ALA A 505 8.86 2.38 41.83
N SER A 506 9.16 1.29 42.51
CA SER A 506 9.51 1.25 43.93
C SER A 506 10.80 2.01 44.28
N ARG A 507 11.70 2.26 43.32
CA ARG A 507 12.89 3.08 43.52
C ARG A 507 12.55 4.57 43.76
N TYR A 508 11.33 4.97 43.43
CA TYR A 508 10.89 6.37 43.48
C TYR A 508 9.83 6.59 44.58
N PRO A 509 10.19 7.16 45.72
CA PRO A 509 9.24 7.32 46.85
C PRO A 509 7.94 8.07 46.50
N VAL A 510 8.01 8.98 45.50
CA VAL A 510 6.85 9.76 45.04
C VAL A 510 5.80 8.88 44.33
N LEU A 511 6.16 7.69 43.85
CA LEU A 511 5.29 6.72 43.21
C LEU A 511 4.80 5.63 44.19
N SER A 512 5.13 5.67 45.48
CA SER A 512 4.88 4.61 46.44
C SER A 512 3.46 4.04 46.44
N ARG A 513 2.43 4.87 46.18
CA ARG A 513 1.02 4.44 46.14
C ARG A 513 0.70 3.55 44.90
N THR A 514 1.39 3.72 43.82
CA THR A 514 1.12 3.04 42.55
C THR A 514 2.28 2.13 42.11
N ALA A 515 3.38 2.14 42.84
CA ALA A 515 4.61 1.40 42.48
C ALA A 515 4.34 -0.09 42.26
N SER A 516 3.67 -0.76 43.19
CA SER A 516 3.34 -2.18 43.06
C SER A 516 2.48 -2.52 41.83
N ALA A 517 1.54 -1.64 41.47
CA ALA A 517 0.70 -1.85 40.29
C ALA A 517 1.50 -1.61 39.00
N MET A 518 2.38 -0.61 38.97
CA MET A 518 3.28 -0.32 37.85
C MET A 518 4.27 -1.47 37.64
N GLU A 519 4.93 -1.93 38.68
CA GLU A 519 5.89 -3.03 38.60
C GLU A 519 5.24 -4.34 38.17
N LYS A 520 4.03 -4.68 38.65
CA LYS A 520 3.28 -5.84 38.19
C LYS A 520 2.94 -5.76 36.69
N PHE A 521 2.60 -4.58 36.21
CA PHE A 521 2.39 -4.36 34.78
C PHE A 521 3.71 -4.55 34.02
N GLY A 522 4.80 -3.96 34.48
CA GLY A 522 6.12 -4.12 33.89
C GLY A 522 6.58 -5.59 33.86
N GLU A 523 6.42 -6.32 34.99
CA GLU A 523 6.73 -7.75 35.11
C GLU A 523 5.91 -8.60 34.11
N MET A 524 4.62 -8.32 33.98
CA MET A 524 3.76 -8.97 32.99
C MET A 524 4.31 -8.78 31.56
N MET A 525 4.63 -7.53 31.19
CA MET A 525 5.16 -7.23 29.86
C MET A 525 6.53 -7.88 29.61
N GLU A 526 7.43 -7.86 30.60
CA GLU A 526 8.74 -8.52 30.47
C GLU A 526 8.61 -10.05 30.35
N ASN A 527 7.66 -10.66 31.02
CA ASN A 527 7.40 -12.10 30.90
C ASN A 527 6.88 -12.44 29.49
N LEU A 528 5.96 -11.65 28.94
CA LEU A 528 5.48 -11.82 27.56
C LEU A 528 6.58 -11.58 26.53
N ARG A 529 7.47 -10.62 26.75
CA ARG A 529 8.63 -10.37 25.86
C ARG A 529 9.59 -11.55 25.83
N LYS A 530 9.84 -12.18 26.97
CA LYS A 530 10.67 -13.41 27.03
C LYS A 530 9.98 -14.59 26.35
N LEU A 531 8.66 -14.72 26.57
CA LEU A 531 7.87 -15.82 25.99
C LEU A 531 7.86 -15.77 24.46
N ARG A 532 7.86 -14.58 23.87
CA ARG A 532 7.88 -14.35 22.41
C ARG A 532 8.94 -15.14 21.66
N GLU A 533 10.08 -15.45 22.29
CA GLU A 533 11.18 -16.17 21.66
C GLU A 533 10.93 -17.69 21.56
N PHE A 534 9.90 -18.21 22.23
CA PHE A 534 9.68 -19.64 22.41
C PHE A 534 8.34 -20.15 21.88
N VAL A 535 7.41 -19.26 21.54
CA VAL A 535 6.04 -19.59 21.13
C VAL A 535 5.68 -18.93 19.80
N SER A 536 4.64 -19.44 19.14
CA SER A 536 4.07 -18.80 17.95
C SER A 536 3.42 -17.45 18.29
N LEU A 537 3.13 -16.60 17.29
CA LEU A 537 2.48 -15.31 17.50
C LEU A 537 1.05 -15.49 18.03
N SER A 538 0.35 -16.51 17.54
CA SER A 538 -1.00 -16.84 17.99
C SER A 538 -1.02 -17.29 19.45
N GLU A 539 -0.06 -18.11 19.89
CA GLU A 539 0.12 -18.50 21.29
C GLU A 539 0.53 -17.31 22.18
N LEU A 540 1.42 -16.44 21.69
CA LEU A 540 1.78 -15.19 22.37
C LEU A 540 0.56 -14.29 22.59
N TYR A 541 -0.32 -14.22 21.59
CA TYR A 541 -1.54 -13.44 21.67
C TYR A 541 -2.53 -14.01 22.70
N ASP A 542 -2.67 -15.33 22.75
CA ASP A 542 -3.49 -16.01 23.78
C ASP A 542 -2.99 -15.71 25.20
N GLU A 543 -1.70 -15.80 25.42
CA GLU A 543 -1.07 -15.45 26.69
C GLU A 543 -1.26 -13.95 27.04
N LEU A 544 -1.17 -13.08 26.05
CA LEU A 544 -1.44 -11.65 26.25
C LEU A 544 -2.88 -11.41 26.68
N MET A 545 -3.86 -12.03 26.03
CA MET A 545 -5.28 -11.91 26.40
C MET A 545 -5.53 -12.37 27.84
N ASP A 546 -4.94 -13.50 28.23
CA ASP A 546 -5.07 -14.04 29.60
C ASP A 546 -4.39 -13.12 30.64
N LYS A 547 -3.10 -12.83 30.44
CA LYS A 547 -2.28 -12.11 31.43
C LYS A 547 -2.66 -10.63 31.57
N SER A 548 -3.11 -9.98 30.50
CA SER A 548 -3.56 -8.58 30.56
C SER A 548 -4.81 -8.41 31.43
N GLY A 549 -5.64 -9.47 31.50
CA GLY A 549 -6.94 -9.44 32.17
C GLY A 549 -8.00 -8.62 31.43
N TYR A 550 -7.75 -8.29 30.14
CA TYR A 550 -8.62 -7.40 29.35
C TYR A 550 -9.99 -8.04 29.12
N ILE A 551 -10.03 -9.27 28.60
CA ILE A 551 -11.28 -10.01 28.36
C ILE A 551 -12.03 -10.21 29.66
N ARG A 552 -11.35 -10.58 30.75
CA ARG A 552 -11.98 -10.73 32.06
C ARG A 552 -12.64 -9.45 32.56
N ALA A 553 -12.00 -8.30 32.30
CA ALA A 553 -12.57 -7.00 32.70
C ALA A 553 -13.85 -6.67 31.89
N LEU A 554 -13.90 -7.00 30.61
CA LEU A 554 -15.10 -6.86 29.77
C LEU A 554 -16.22 -7.80 30.24
N GLN A 555 -15.91 -9.08 30.48
CA GLN A 555 -16.88 -10.07 30.99
C GLN A 555 -17.50 -9.64 32.35
N LEU A 556 -16.70 -9.08 33.27
CA LEU A 556 -17.18 -8.58 34.53
C LEU A 556 -18.10 -7.35 34.41
N LYS A 557 -17.89 -6.55 33.37
CA LYS A 557 -18.73 -5.38 33.08
C LYS A 557 -20.08 -5.82 32.50
N GLY A 558 -20.06 -6.81 31.60
CA GLY A 558 -21.21 -7.42 30.96
C GLY A 558 -21.97 -6.48 30.01
N GLY A 559 -22.79 -7.05 29.15
CA GLY A 559 -23.62 -6.32 28.20
C GLY A 559 -23.25 -6.63 26.74
N VAL A 560 -24.19 -6.37 25.83
CA VAL A 560 -24.04 -6.66 24.37
C VAL A 560 -22.85 -5.92 23.75
N GLU A 561 -22.57 -4.70 24.21
CA GLU A 561 -21.42 -3.93 23.73
C GLU A 561 -20.09 -4.57 24.13
N GLU A 562 -20.00 -5.06 25.36
CA GLU A 562 -18.81 -5.73 25.87
C GLU A 562 -18.60 -7.11 25.22
N GLU A 563 -19.67 -7.85 24.94
CA GLU A 563 -19.60 -9.10 24.17
C GLU A 563 -19.07 -8.86 22.76
N SER A 564 -19.59 -7.85 22.06
CA SER A 564 -19.08 -7.47 20.73
C SER A 564 -17.60 -7.04 20.77
N ARG A 565 -17.15 -6.38 21.84
CA ARG A 565 -15.72 -6.04 21.99
C ARG A 565 -14.84 -7.28 22.19
N ILE A 566 -15.35 -8.30 22.90
CA ILE A 566 -14.62 -9.57 23.06
C ILE A 566 -14.51 -10.25 21.70
N GLU A 567 -15.60 -10.34 20.92
CA GLU A 567 -15.59 -10.89 19.57
C GLU A 567 -14.55 -10.20 18.69
N HIS A 568 -14.44 -8.86 18.73
CA HIS A 568 -13.43 -8.14 17.96
C HIS A 568 -11.98 -8.47 18.41
N ILE A 569 -11.77 -8.69 19.71
CA ILE A 569 -10.44 -9.08 20.20
C ILE A 569 -10.09 -10.51 19.75
N GLU A 570 -11.07 -11.42 19.77
CA GLU A 570 -10.89 -12.80 19.32
C GLU A 570 -10.69 -12.89 17.80
N GLU A 571 -11.37 -12.03 17.04
CA GLU A 571 -11.20 -11.92 15.59
C GLU A 571 -9.76 -11.53 15.20
N LEU A 572 -9.09 -10.68 16.00
CA LEU A 572 -7.69 -10.31 15.73
C LEU A 572 -6.75 -11.53 15.73
N LYS A 573 -7.07 -12.58 16.50
CA LYS A 573 -6.31 -13.84 16.45
C LYS A 573 -6.38 -14.49 15.07
N SER A 574 -7.51 -14.40 14.38
CA SER A 574 -7.65 -14.96 13.03
C SER A 574 -6.71 -14.29 12.03
N TYR A 575 -6.50 -12.97 12.15
CA TYR A 575 -5.50 -12.25 11.33
C TYR A 575 -4.07 -12.69 11.64
N ILE A 576 -3.76 -12.98 12.91
CA ILE A 576 -2.44 -13.50 13.33
C ILE A 576 -2.19 -14.88 12.74
N VAL A 577 -3.16 -15.80 12.86
CA VAL A 577 -3.08 -17.16 12.32
C VAL A 577 -2.96 -17.15 10.78
N ASP A 578 -3.74 -16.30 10.11
CA ASP A 578 -3.65 -16.15 8.64
C ASP A 578 -2.26 -15.66 8.21
N TYR A 579 -1.69 -14.71 8.95
CA TYR A 579 -0.32 -14.23 8.71
C TYR A 579 0.73 -15.33 8.94
N GLU A 580 0.62 -16.12 10.02
CA GLU A 580 1.51 -17.24 10.30
C GLU A 580 1.49 -18.28 9.19
N ASN A 581 0.29 -18.62 8.69
CA ASN A 581 0.12 -19.61 7.62
C ASN A 581 0.68 -19.15 6.25
N LYS A 582 0.78 -17.84 6.03
CA LYS A 582 1.23 -17.25 4.76
C LYS A 582 2.69 -16.82 4.77
N THR A 583 3.39 -17.00 5.90
CA THR A 583 4.74 -16.45 6.09
C THR A 583 5.70 -17.55 6.56
N ASP A 584 6.79 -17.78 5.83
CA ASP A 584 7.78 -18.81 6.17
C ASP A 584 8.48 -18.57 7.52
N THR A 585 8.71 -17.32 7.87
CA THR A 585 9.36 -16.90 9.11
C THR A 585 8.57 -15.78 9.77
N PRO A 586 7.43 -16.10 10.40
CA PRO A 586 6.58 -15.09 11.00
C PRO A 586 7.28 -14.40 12.18
N SER A 587 7.19 -13.05 12.25
CA SER A 587 7.70 -12.25 13.34
C SER A 587 6.66 -11.22 13.80
N LEU A 588 6.71 -10.87 15.09
CA LEU A 588 5.79 -9.87 15.66
C LEU A 588 5.95 -8.51 14.98
N GLY A 589 7.19 -8.08 14.76
CA GLY A 589 7.47 -6.80 14.10
C GLY A 589 6.90 -6.74 12.68
N ASP A 590 7.12 -7.79 11.88
CA ASP A 590 6.58 -7.88 10.51
C ASP A 590 5.05 -7.93 10.49
N PHE A 591 4.43 -8.68 11.40
CA PHE A 591 2.97 -8.70 11.55
C PHE A 591 2.41 -7.30 11.82
N LEU A 592 2.97 -6.60 12.82
CA LEU A 592 2.51 -5.28 13.22
C LEU A 592 2.66 -4.24 12.12
N GLU A 593 3.75 -4.30 11.35
CA GLU A 593 3.96 -3.40 10.22
C GLU A 593 3.00 -3.71 9.06
N ASN A 594 2.75 -5.00 8.78
CA ASN A 594 1.76 -5.40 7.78
C ASN A 594 0.36 -4.89 8.16
N MET A 595 -0.02 -5.04 9.45
CA MET A 595 -1.31 -4.55 9.93
C MET A 595 -1.40 -3.01 9.95
N ALA A 596 -0.31 -2.31 10.22
CA ALA A 596 -0.28 -0.85 10.12
C ALA A 596 -0.49 -0.34 8.69
N LEU A 597 -0.07 -1.12 7.69
CA LEU A 597 -0.28 -0.82 6.27
C LEU A 597 -1.58 -1.41 5.69
N TYR A 598 -2.32 -2.17 6.50
CA TYR A 598 -3.58 -2.79 6.07
C TYR A 598 -4.66 -1.73 5.86
N THR A 599 -5.38 -1.83 4.76
CA THR A 599 -6.46 -0.91 4.39
C THR A 599 -7.78 -1.66 4.23
N ASP A 600 -8.92 -0.95 4.32
CA ASP A 600 -10.25 -1.55 4.09
C ASP A 600 -10.37 -2.21 2.71
N ALA A 601 -9.56 -1.77 1.72
CA ALA A 601 -9.48 -2.39 0.41
C ALA A 601 -8.93 -3.81 0.46
N ASP A 602 -8.22 -4.16 1.51
CA ASP A 602 -7.61 -5.47 1.70
C ASP A 602 -8.56 -6.47 2.39
N GLN A 603 -9.68 -5.97 2.98
CA GLN A 603 -10.71 -6.79 3.67
C GLN A 603 -11.76 -7.40 2.74
N SER A 604 -11.92 -6.89 1.51
CA SER A 604 -12.94 -7.41 0.61
C SER A 604 -12.63 -8.85 0.18
N GLY A 605 -13.27 -9.83 0.82
CA GLY A 605 -13.41 -11.18 0.30
C GLY A 605 -14.28 -11.13 -0.97
N ASP A 606 -13.91 -11.88 -1.99
CA ASP A 606 -14.66 -11.97 -3.27
C ASP A 606 -15.98 -12.78 -3.15
N ASP A 607 -16.42 -13.17 -1.94
CA ASP A 607 -17.49 -14.16 -1.74
C ASP A 607 -18.83 -13.62 -1.19
N ASP A 608 -18.97 -12.32 -0.95
CA ASP A 608 -20.23 -11.79 -0.43
C ASP A 608 -21.24 -11.53 -1.57
N GLU A 609 -22.30 -12.33 -1.65
CA GLU A 609 -23.48 -12.07 -2.50
C GLU A 609 -24.26 -10.85 -1.97
N ALA A 610 -23.69 -9.67 -2.09
CA ALA A 610 -24.27 -8.43 -1.59
C ALA A 610 -23.99 -7.24 -2.51
N VAL A 611 -24.91 -6.27 -2.51
CA VAL A 611 -24.72 -4.99 -3.22
C VAL A 611 -23.62 -4.19 -2.56
N THR A 612 -22.69 -3.70 -3.34
CA THR A 612 -21.56 -2.91 -2.83
C THR A 612 -21.88 -1.41 -2.84
N MET A 613 -21.68 -0.75 -1.70
CA MET A 613 -21.87 0.71 -1.54
C MET A 613 -20.56 1.37 -1.18
N MET A 614 -20.09 2.35 -1.99
CA MET A 614 -18.80 2.99 -1.75
C MET A 614 -18.70 4.42 -2.32
N THR A 615 -17.67 5.14 -1.91
CA THR A 615 -17.37 6.42 -2.54
C THR A 615 -16.73 6.22 -3.92
N MET A 616 -16.91 7.17 -4.85
CA MET A 616 -16.24 7.17 -6.16
C MET A 616 -14.71 7.06 -6.05
N HIS A 617 -14.10 7.61 -4.98
CA HIS A 617 -12.66 7.46 -4.74
C HIS A 617 -12.27 6.03 -4.39
N SER A 618 -13.10 5.35 -3.59
CA SER A 618 -12.86 3.94 -3.22
C SER A 618 -13.09 2.97 -4.37
N ALA A 619 -13.92 3.35 -5.34
CA ALA A 619 -14.20 2.56 -6.54
C ALA A 619 -13.07 2.59 -7.58
N LYS A 620 -12.05 3.44 -7.41
CA LYS A 620 -10.92 3.48 -8.33
C LYS A 620 -10.22 2.12 -8.40
N GLY A 621 -10.06 1.59 -9.62
CA GLY A 621 -9.47 0.27 -9.86
C GLY A 621 -10.44 -0.91 -9.77
N LEU A 622 -11.69 -0.67 -9.33
CA LEU A 622 -12.73 -1.68 -9.29
C LEU A 622 -13.64 -1.60 -10.53
N GLU A 623 -14.42 -2.67 -10.75
CA GLU A 623 -15.38 -2.77 -11.87
C GLU A 623 -16.59 -3.59 -11.44
N PHE A 624 -17.76 -3.20 -11.91
CA PHE A 624 -19.03 -3.84 -11.62
C PHE A 624 -19.87 -3.90 -12.88
N PRO A 625 -20.68 -4.95 -13.09
CA PRO A 625 -21.58 -5.05 -14.23
C PRO A 625 -22.64 -3.93 -14.28
N VAL A 626 -23.11 -3.43 -13.10
CA VAL A 626 -24.12 -2.38 -12.98
C VAL A 626 -23.70 -1.32 -11.97
#